data_dc5ff66e0b47e5aa1b2d66eeeac2f55d
#
_entry.id   dc5ff66e0b47e5aa1b2d66eeeac2f55d
#
_cell.length_a   1.000
_cell.length_b   1.000
_cell.length_c   1.000
_cell.angle_alpha   90.00
_cell.angle_beta   90.00
_cell.angle_gamma   90.00
#
_symmetry.space_group_name_H-M   'P 1'
#
loop_
_entity.id
_entity.type
_entity.pdbx_description
1 polymer ?
#
loop_
_entity_poly.entity_id
_entity_poly.type
_entity_poly.pdbx_seq_one_letter_code
_entity_poly.pdbx_strand_id
1 'polypeptide(L)'
;MPEVSVIIPNFNGMAYLDGVLSGLECQTVKDFEVILVDNGSRDGSCAFVAASYPWVHLIELPENFGFCRAVNEGIKASRSPYVLLLNNDIEVTDNFIEEMTAAISQHTNAFSCAARMIQFHDRDKLDDAGNYYCVLGWAYARGKGKDIRTYEKEEKIFASCAGAAIYRRKIFDKIGYFDEEHFAYLEDMDVGYRARINGYENWYAPKAMVYHVGSGTSGSRYNQFKIRYSSRNLSLIHISEPTR
;
A
#
# COMPACT_ATOMS: atom_id res chain seq x y z
N MET A 1 13.95 0.71 18.53
CA MET A 1 12.62 0.80 17.91
C MET A 1 12.89 0.88 16.41
N PRO A 2 12.33 0.00 15.58
CA PRO A 2 12.64 -0.03 14.16
C PRO A 2 12.26 1.28 13.49
N GLU A 3 12.97 1.61 12.39
CA GLU A 3 12.70 2.82 11.61
C GLU A 3 11.41 2.68 10.79
N VAL A 4 11.13 1.46 10.30
CA VAL A 4 9.97 1.17 9.44
C VAL A 4 9.18 -0.01 10.00
N SER A 5 7.86 0.11 10.04
CA SER A 5 6.95 -1.04 10.20
C SER A 5 6.33 -1.37 8.84
N VAL A 6 6.65 -2.52 8.29
CA VAL A 6 6.03 -3.06 7.07
C VAL A 6 4.70 -3.70 7.46
N ILE A 7 3.60 -3.21 6.92
CA ILE A 7 2.25 -3.68 7.21
C ILE A 7 1.72 -4.43 6.00
N ILE A 8 1.40 -5.71 6.18
CA ILE A 8 0.90 -6.59 5.14
C ILE A 8 -0.53 -7.02 5.49
N PRO A 9 -1.56 -6.44 4.87
CA PRO A 9 -2.91 -6.97 4.99
C PRO A 9 -3.04 -8.28 4.21
N ASN A 10 -3.57 -9.32 4.86
CA ASN A 10 -3.76 -10.63 4.26
C ASN A 10 -5.23 -11.09 4.36
N PHE A 11 -5.76 -11.63 3.26
CA PHE A 11 -7.03 -12.35 3.25
C PHE A 11 -6.99 -13.46 2.21
N ASN A 12 -6.93 -14.73 2.68
CA ASN A 12 -6.80 -15.91 1.84
C ASN A 12 -5.66 -15.81 0.81
N GLY A 13 -4.49 -15.34 1.28
CA GLY A 13 -3.34 -15.05 0.43
C GLY A 13 -2.21 -16.06 0.51
N MET A 14 -2.46 -17.28 1.00
CA MET A 14 -1.46 -18.33 1.21
C MET A 14 -0.50 -18.51 0.02
N ALA A 15 -1.02 -18.41 -1.22
CA ALA A 15 -0.24 -18.61 -2.43
C ALA A 15 0.86 -17.55 -2.66
N TYR A 16 0.80 -16.40 -1.99
CA TYR A 16 1.70 -15.26 -2.22
C TYR A 16 2.61 -14.95 -1.04
N LEU A 17 2.25 -15.41 0.17
CA LEU A 17 2.94 -15.03 1.40
C LEU A 17 4.42 -15.39 1.42
N ASP A 18 4.78 -16.56 0.89
CA ASP A 18 6.17 -16.99 0.81
C ASP A 18 7.03 -16.02 -0.02
N GLY A 19 6.50 -15.58 -1.16
CA GLY A 19 7.20 -14.65 -2.05
C GLY A 19 7.48 -13.29 -1.41
N VAL A 20 6.49 -12.69 -0.75
CA VAL A 20 6.67 -11.39 -0.10
C VAL A 20 7.53 -11.47 1.16
N LEU A 21 7.34 -12.50 2.00
CA LEU A 21 8.07 -12.62 3.27
C LEU A 21 9.54 -13.01 3.06
N SER A 22 9.84 -13.94 2.15
CA SER A 22 11.22 -14.28 1.80
C SER A 22 11.98 -13.09 1.16
N GLY A 23 11.30 -12.29 0.32
CA GLY A 23 11.87 -11.06 -0.22
C GLY A 23 12.18 -10.02 0.86
N LEU A 24 11.38 -9.95 1.93
CA LEU A 24 11.66 -9.09 3.08
C LEU A 24 12.83 -9.61 3.93
N GLU A 25 13.03 -10.92 4.06
CA GLU A 25 14.23 -11.48 4.71
C GLU A 25 15.52 -11.09 3.99
N CYS A 26 15.48 -10.94 2.66
CA CYS A 26 16.63 -10.61 1.82
C CYS A 26 16.97 -9.11 1.77
N GLN A 27 16.19 -8.22 2.41
CA GLN A 27 16.43 -6.77 2.34
C GLN A 27 17.84 -6.38 2.82
N THR A 28 18.43 -5.37 2.15
CA THR A 28 19.76 -4.80 2.48
C THR A 28 19.77 -4.17 3.87
N VAL A 29 18.72 -3.47 4.25
CA VAL A 29 18.53 -2.88 5.59
C VAL A 29 17.78 -3.86 6.48
N LYS A 30 18.06 -3.81 7.81
CA LYS A 30 17.43 -4.70 8.80
C LYS A 30 16.71 -3.94 9.92
N ASP A 31 16.72 -2.62 9.90
CA ASP A 31 16.05 -1.80 10.92
C ASP A 31 14.55 -1.62 10.59
N PHE A 32 13.85 -2.74 10.42
CA PHE A 32 12.40 -2.78 10.23
C PHE A 32 11.76 -3.95 10.98
N GLU A 33 10.47 -3.87 11.18
CA GLU A 33 9.61 -4.97 11.63
C GLU A 33 8.55 -5.27 10.58
N VAL A 34 7.97 -6.47 10.62
CA VAL A 34 6.84 -6.84 9.77
C VAL A 34 5.63 -7.16 10.64
N ILE A 35 4.52 -6.50 10.33
CA ILE A 35 3.21 -6.72 10.95
C ILE A 35 2.28 -7.25 9.86
N LEU A 36 1.96 -8.54 9.92
CA LEU A 36 0.98 -9.14 9.03
C LEU A 36 -0.38 -9.13 9.73
N VAL A 37 -1.36 -8.47 9.10
CA VAL A 37 -2.73 -8.43 9.62
C VAL A 37 -3.59 -9.36 8.79
N ASP A 38 -3.87 -10.53 9.36
CA ASP A 38 -4.76 -11.50 8.75
C ASP A 38 -6.22 -11.11 8.98
N ASN A 39 -6.95 -10.95 7.92
CA ASN A 39 -8.32 -10.43 7.90
C ASN A 39 -9.35 -11.56 7.85
N GLY A 40 -9.18 -12.57 8.72
CA GLY A 40 -10.08 -13.71 8.86
C GLY A 40 -9.92 -14.77 7.76
N SER A 41 -8.68 -15.08 7.36
CA SER A 41 -8.36 -16.13 6.38
C SER A 41 -8.76 -17.53 6.84
N ARG A 42 -9.03 -18.41 5.88
CA ARG A 42 -9.39 -19.84 6.10
C ARG A 42 -8.57 -20.79 5.25
N ASP A 43 -7.52 -20.31 4.61
CA ASP A 43 -6.68 -21.05 3.65
C ASP A 43 -5.38 -21.60 4.27
N GLY A 44 -5.19 -21.43 5.59
CA GLY A 44 -3.98 -21.86 6.30
C GLY A 44 -2.89 -20.80 6.39
N SER A 45 -3.13 -19.57 5.90
CA SER A 45 -2.17 -18.44 5.93
C SER A 45 -1.56 -18.22 7.30
N CYS A 46 -2.37 -18.12 8.37
CA CYS A 46 -1.88 -17.85 9.73
C CYS A 46 -0.94 -18.95 10.24
N ALA A 47 -1.32 -20.23 10.05
CA ALA A 47 -0.50 -21.36 10.47
C ALA A 47 0.83 -21.41 9.71
N PHE A 48 0.81 -21.11 8.42
CA PHE A 48 2.01 -21.04 7.58
C PHE A 48 2.96 -19.94 8.06
N VAL A 49 2.46 -18.72 8.29
CA VAL A 49 3.27 -17.60 8.76
C VAL A 49 3.88 -17.90 10.13
N ALA A 50 3.07 -18.39 11.07
CA ALA A 50 3.55 -18.72 12.42
C ALA A 50 4.64 -19.79 12.42
N ALA A 51 4.57 -20.78 11.53
CA ALA A 51 5.54 -21.86 11.43
C ALA A 51 6.81 -21.46 10.66
N SER A 52 6.68 -20.76 9.52
CA SER A 52 7.78 -20.49 8.59
C SER A 52 8.45 -19.15 8.83
N TYR A 53 7.73 -18.16 9.36
CA TYR A 53 8.20 -16.78 9.57
C TYR A 53 7.92 -16.28 11.01
N PRO A 54 8.50 -16.93 12.05
CA PRO A 54 8.20 -16.60 13.46
C PRO A 54 8.65 -15.19 13.89
N TRP A 55 9.42 -14.50 13.07
CA TRP A 55 9.82 -13.10 13.27
C TRP A 55 8.73 -12.09 12.84
N VAL A 56 7.70 -12.53 12.13
CA VAL A 56 6.56 -11.70 11.73
C VAL A 56 5.60 -11.52 12.90
N HIS A 57 5.23 -10.29 13.20
CA HIS A 57 4.17 -10.01 14.16
C HIS A 57 2.80 -10.24 13.48
N LEU A 58 2.17 -11.37 13.80
CA LEU A 58 0.87 -11.73 13.27
C LEU A 58 -0.26 -11.15 14.14
N ILE A 59 -1.19 -10.44 13.49
CA ILE A 59 -2.46 -9.96 14.08
C ILE A 59 -3.59 -10.66 13.34
N GLU A 60 -4.41 -11.42 14.05
CA GLU A 60 -5.54 -12.17 13.48
C GLU A 60 -6.86 -11.47 13.79
N LEU A 61 -7.60 -11.09 12.75
CA LEU A 61 -8.96 -10.57 12.88
C LEU A 61 -9.97 -11.72 12.72
N PRO A 62 -11.12 -11.66 13.41
CA PRO A 62 -12.07 -12.78 13.43
C PRO A 62 -12.78 -13.02 12.09
N GLU A 63 -12.88 -12.00 11.24
CA GLU A 63 -13.54 -12.03 9.93
C GLU A 63 -12.98 -10.95 9.00
N ASN A 64 -13.38 -10.94 7.74
CA ASN A 64 -12.95 -9.96 6.75
C ASN A 64 -13.69 -8.63 6.91
N PHE A 65 -13.04 -7.65 7.54
CA PHE A 65 -13.51 -6.26 7.70
C PHE A 65 -13.10 -5.33 6.56
N GLY A 66 -12.49 -5.84 5.50
CA GLY A 66 -11.96 -5.05 4.39
C GLY A 66 -10.52 -4.60 4.57
N PHE A 67 -9.94 -4.10 3.49
CA PHE A 67 -8.54 -3.66 3.42
C PHE A 67 -8.25 -2.54 4.43
N CYS A 68 -9.11 -1.51 4.47
CA CYS A 68 -8.91 -0.34 5.32
C CYS A 68 -8.79 -0.69 6.80
N ARG A 69 -9.66 -1.57 7.32
CA ARG A 69 -9.59 -2.01 8.71
C ARG A 69 -8.31 -2.78 9.00
N ALA A 70 -7.92 -3.72 8.16
CA ALA A 70 -6.71 -4.50 8.35
C ALA A 70 -5.45 -3.59 8.37
N VAL A 71 -5.35 -2.64 7.43
CA VAL A 71 -4.27 -1.66 7.39
C VAL A 71 -4.26 -0.78 8.63
N ASN A 72 -5.41 -0.28 9.07
CA ASN A 72 -5.52 0.56 10.27
C ASN A 72 -5.06 -0.17 11.54
N GLU A 73 -5.39 -1.44 11.70
CA GLU A 73 -4.93 -2.24 12.84
C GLU A 73 -3.40 -2.38 12.84
N GLY A 74 -2.80 -2.61 11.66
CA GLY A 74 -1.34 -2.62 11.51
C GLY A 74 -0.69 -1.27 11.86
N ILE A 75 -1.25 -0.16 11.36
CA ILE A 75 -0.74 1.20 11.66
C ILE A 75 -0.82 1.51 13.15
N LYS A 76 -1.93 1.13 13.82
CA LYS A 76 -2.13 1.34 15.25
C LYS A 76 -1.17 0.49 16.10
N ALA A 77 -0.85 -0.72 15.66
CA ALA A 77 0.10 -1.60 16.33
C ALA A 77 1.55 -1.12 16.18
N SER A 78 1.86 -0.43 15.08
CA SER A 78 3.18 0.13 14.79
C SER A 78 3.55 1.26 15.74
N ARG A 79 4.85 1.33 16.09
CA ARG A 79 5.45 2.46 16.81
C ARG A 79 6.54 3.16 16.01
N SER A 80 6.88 2.65 14.83
CA SER A 80 7.91 3.21 13.95
C SER A 80 7.51 4.60 13.42
N PRO A 81 8.48 5.46 13.12
CA PRO A 81 8.20 6.77 12.50
C PRO A 81 7.59 6.64 11.10
N TYR A 82 7.91 5.56 10.40
CA TYR A 82 7.37 5.25 9.08
C TYR A 82 6.59 3.94 9.08
N VAL A 83 5.49 3.91 8.33
CA VAL A 83 4.76 2.69 7.99
C VAL A 83 4.81 2.46 6.49
N LEU A 84 5.19 1.25 6.10
CA LEU A 84 5.27 0.82 4.71
C LEU A 84 4.13 -0.18 4.47
N LEU A 85 3.11 0.24 3.72
CA LEU A 85 2.05 -0.67 3.31
C LEU A 85 2.51 -1.50 2.13
N LEU A 86 2.31 -2.79 2.20
CA LEU A 86 2.74 -3.74 1.17
C LEU A 86 1.69 -4.84 1.02
N ASN A 87 1.15 -4.99 -0.20
CA ASN A 87 0.23 -6.08 -0.49
C ASN A 87 0.94 -7.44 -0.40
N ASN A 88 0.19 -8.47 -0.05
CA ASN A 88 0.71 -9.84 0.05
C ASN A 88 1.10 -10.46 -1.30
N ASP A 89 0.58 -9.95 -2.43
CA ASP A 89 0.84 -10.41 -3.81
C ASP A 89 1.96 -9.60 -4.52
N ILE A 90 2.95 -9.15 -3.74
CA ILE A 90 4.09 -8.36 -4.22
C ILE A 90 5.41 -9.12 -3.99
N GLU A 91 6.28 -9.10 -5.00
CA GLU A 91 7.70 -9.44 -4.90
C GLU A 91 8.51 -8.14 -4.80
N VAL A 92 9.36 -8.01 -3.79
CA VAL A 92 10.19 -6.82 -3.55
C VAL A 92 11.61 -7.02 -4.08
N THR A 93 12.27 -5.93 -4.53
CA THR A 93 13.73 -5.95 -4.79
C THR A 93 14.52 -5.87 -3.48
N ASP A 94 15.78 -6.35 -3.47
CA ASP A 94 16.58 -6.48 -2.25
C ASP A 94 16.83 -5.15 -1.51
N ASN A 95 16.81 -4.02 -2.22
CA ASN A 95 17.02 -2.67 -1.68
C ASN A 95 15.71 -1.87 -1.53
N PHE A 96 14.56 -2.52 -1.58
CA PHE A 96 13.26 -1.84 -1.64
C PHE A 96 12.99 -0.95 -0.42
N ILE A 97 13.18 -1.48 0.80
CA ILE A 97 12.94 -0.70 2.04
C ILE A 97 13.92 0.47 2.14
N GLU A 98 15.20 0.26 1.78
CA GLU A 98 16.21 1.31 1.75
C GLU A 98 15.82 2.47 0.83
N GLU A 99 15.43 2.17 -0.41
CA GLU A 99 15.01 3.18 -1.39
C GLU A 99 13.71 3.92 -0.98
N MET A 100 12.75 3.20 -0.37
CA MET A 100 11.53 3.83 0.15
C MET A 100 11.82 4.77 1.31
N THR A 101 12.68 4.36 2.24
CA THR A 101 13.07 5.17 3.39
C THR A 101 13.88 6.39 2.95
N ALA A 102 14.81 6.21 2.00
CA ALA A 102 15.57 7.32 1.42
C ALA A 102 14.64 8.33 0.75
N ALA A 103 13.68 7.88 -0.07
CA ALA A 103 12.74 8.76 -0.77
C ALA A 103 11.90 9.61 0.19
N ILE A 104 11.27 9.01 1.20
CA ILE A 104 10.42 9.79 2.13
C ILE A 104 11.24 10.72 3.02
N SER A 105 12.48 10.36 3.33
CA SER A 105 13.36 11.18 4.18
C SER A 105 13.84 12.44 3.48
N GLN A 106 13.98 12.42 2.14
CA GLN A 106 14.38 13.59 1.34
C GLN A 106 13.31 14.68 1.33
N HIS A 107 12.05 14.34 1.51
CA HIS A 107 10.91 15.27 1.46
C HIS A 107 10.28 15.46 2.84
N THR A 108 10.74 16.49 3.56
CA THR A 108 10.30 16.75 4.95
C THR A 108 8.80 16.96 5.11
N ASN A 109 8.14 17.45 4.04
CA ASN A 109 6.68 17.67 4.01
C ASN A 109 5.90 16.52 3.35
N ALA A 110 6.57 15.42 2.96
CA ALA A 110 5.89 14.27 2.41
C ALA A 110 5.04 13.55 3.46
N PHE A 111 3.79 13.30 3.13
CA PHE A 111 2.95 12.32 3.81
C PHE A 111 3.30 10.91 3.36
N SER A 112 3.40 10.71 2.04
CA SER A 112 3.66 9.40 1.46
C SER A 112 4.59 9.44 0.26
N CYS A 113 5.23 8.29 -0.01
CA CYS A 113 5.91 8.00 -1.28
C CYS A 113 5.39 6.67 -1.84
N ALA A 114 5.01 6.67 -3.13
CA ALA A 114 4.60 5.48 -3.87
C ALA A 114 5.81 4.79 -4.49
N ALA A 115 5.87 3.47 -4.41
CA ALA A 115 6.84 2.67 -5.12
C ALA A 115 6.59 2.65 -6.64
N ARG A 116 7.60 2.27 -7.41
CA ARG A 116 7.49 1.88 -8.81
C ARG A 116 6.98 0.46 -8.90
N MET A 117 5.69 0.31 -9.20
CA MET A 117 5.08 -1.01 -9.32
C MET A 117 5.16 -1.49 -10.78
N ILE A 118 5.72 -2.67 -10.97
CA ILE A 118 5.91 -3.34 -12.25
C ILE A 118 4.97 -4.55 -12.29
N GLN A 119 4.39 -4.85 -13.46
CA GLN A 119 3.54 -6.03 -13.59
C GLN A 119 4.37 -7.31 -13.43
N PHE A 120 3.96 -8.21 -12.55
CA PHE A 120 4.68 -9.45 -12.29
C PHE A 120 4.81 -10.34 -13.53
N HIS A 121 3.74 -10.47 -14.30
CA HIS A 121 3.66 -11.33 -15.49
C HIS A 121 4.16 -10.68 -16.78
N ASP A 122 4.35 -9.35 -16.79
CA ASP A 122 4.93 -8.61 -17.93
C ASP A 122 5.86 -7.52 -17.36
N ARG A 123 7.09 -7.93 -17.03
CA ARG A 123 8.08 -7.11 -16.33
C ARG A 123 8.61 -5.93 -17.17
N ASP A 124 8.19 -5.81 -18.42
CA ASP A 124 8.44 -4.64 -19.28
C ASP A 124 7.38 -3.56 -19.13
N LYS A 125 6.34 -3.79 -18.32
CA LYS A 125 5.20 -2.89 -18.13
C LYS A 125 5.03 -2.44 -16.69
N LEU A 126 4.74 -1.14 -16.55
CA LEU A 126 4.34 -0.57 -15.28
C LEU A 126 2.92 -1.03 -14.89
N ASP A 127 2.72 -1.29 -13.60
CA ASP A 127 1.41 -1.46 -13.00
C ASP A 127 0.92 -0.15 -12.37
N ASP A 128 1.79 0.55 -11.64
CA ASP A 128 1.50 1.84 -11.03
C ASP A 128 2.79 2.69 -10.89
N ALA A 129 2.66 3.99 -11.11
CA ALA A 129 3.70 5.00 -10.87
C ALA A 129 3.13 6.21 -10.10
N GLY A 130 2.18 5.96 -9.22
CA GLY A 130 1.41 6.95 -8.47
C GLY A 130 0.01 7.18 -9.05
N ASN A 131 -0.87 7.73 -8.22
CA ASN A 131 -2.24 7.97 -8.59
C ASN A 131 -2.50 9.46 -8.88
N TYR A 132 -3.39 9.72 -9.84
CA TYR A 132 -3.88 11.05 -10.18
C TYR A 132 -5.39 11.15 -10.04
N TYR A 133 -5.83 12.38 -9.75
CA TYR A 133 -7.24 12.74 -9.66
C TYR A 133 -7.49 13.92 -10.59
N CYS A 134 -8.40 13.79 -11.55
CA CYS A 134 -8.67 14.85 -12.50
C CYS A 134 -9.82 15.77 -12.03
N VAL A 135 -9.92 16.95 -12.61
CA VAL A 135 -10.94 17.96 -12.27
C VAL A 135 -12.39 17.49 -12.49
N LEU A 136 -12.59 16.43 -13.27
CA LEU A 136 -13.89 15.80 -13.48
C LEU A 136 -14.24 14.76 -12.41
N GLY A 137 -13.40 14.61 -11.38
CA GLY A 137 -13.63 13.69 -10.27
C GLY A 137 -13.26 12.23 -10.54
N TRP A 138 -12.37 11.93 -11.50
CA TRP A 138 -11.91 10.57 -11.79
C TRP A 138 -10.53 10.32 -11.25
N ALA A 139 -10.36 9.15 -10.60
CA ALA A 139 -9.07 8.65 -10.18
C ALA A 139 -8.49 7.68 -11.22
N TYR A 140 -7.19 7.72 -11.45
CA TYR A 140 -6.50 6.78 -12.34
C TYR A 140 -5.06 6.52 -11.93
N ALA A 141 -4.60 5.29 -12.16
CA ALA A 141 -3.22 4.88 -11.95
C ALA A 141 -2.33 5.41 -13.08
N ARG A 142 -1.31 6.20 -12.74
CA ARG A 142 -0.34 6.72 -13.68
C ARG A 142 0.56 5.59 -14.18
N GLY A 143 0.80 5.55 -15.47
CA GLY A 143 1.74 4.65 -16.10
C GLY A 143 1.24 3.23 -16.32
N LYS A 144 0.04 2.86 -15.87
CA LYS A 144 -0.47 1.49 -16.02
C LYS A 144 -0.41 0.98 -17.47
N GLY A 145 0.32 -0.12 -17.69
CA GLY A 145 0.55 -0.72 -19.01
C GLY A 145 1.57 0.02 -19.90
N LYS A 146 2.21 1.09 -19.42
CA LYS A 146 3.31 1.76 -20.12
C LYS A 146 4.61 0.98 -19.93
N ASP A 147 5.56 1.22 -20.84
CA ASP A 147 6.91 0.69 -20.76
C ASP A 147 7.60 1.10 -19.44
N ILE A 148 8.34 0.19 -18.81
CA ILE A 148 9.01 0.44 -17.52
C ILE A 148 10.00 1.61 -17.58
N ARG A 149 10.55 1.94 -18.75
CA ARG A 149 11.45 3.09 -18.94
C ARG A 149 10.74 4.43 -18.92
N THR A 150 9.40 4.43 -18.83
CA THR A 150 8.62 5.64 -18.58
C THR A 150 8.65 5.96 -17.08
N TYR A 151 8.57 7.22 -16.72
CA TYR A 151 8.51 7.67 -15.31
C TYR A 151 9.74 7.27 -14.47
N GLU A 152 10.92 7.55 -14.95
CA GLU A 152 12.18 7.29 -14.23
C GLU A 152 12.56 8.38 -13.24
N LYS A 153 11.83 9.50 -13.23
CA LYS A 153 12.11 10.65 -12.37
C LYS A 153 11.15 10.68 -11.19
N GLU A 154 11.70 11.06 -10.05
CA GLU A 154 10.94 11.40 -8.86
C GLU A 154 10.07 12.63 -9.13
N GLU A 155 8.80 12.60 -8.73
CA GLU A 155 7.89 13.72 -8.86
C GLU A 155 6.73 13.66 -7.87
N LYS A 156 6.08 14.82 -7.68
CA LYS A 156 4.85 14.88 -6.88
C LYS A 156 3.70 14.21 -7.60
N ILE A 157 2.95 13.42 -6.85
CA ILE A 157 1.74 12.73 -7.30
C ILE A 157 0.54 13.18 -6.48
N PHE A 158 -0.67 12.78 -6.91
CA PHE A 158 -1.87 13.13 -6.15
C PHE A 158 -2.01 12.25 -4.90
N ALA A 159 -1.86 10.94 -5.04
CA ALA A 159 -1.90 9.95 -3.96
C ALA A 159 -0.98 8.77 -4.28
N SER A 160 -0.53 8.08 -3.24
CA SER A 160 0.28 6.86 -3.36
C SER A 160 -0.62 5.63 -3.34
N CYS A 161 -0.43 4.70 -4.28
CA CYS A 161 -1.12 3.41 -4.25
C CYS A 161 -0.73 2.64 -2.98
N ALA A 162 -1.71 2.33 -2.14
CA ALA A 162 -1.48 1.66 -0.85
C ALA A 162 -0.99 0.20 -0.99
N GLY A 163 -0.93 -0.34 -2.21
CA GLY A 163 -0.34 -1.64 -2.48
C GLY A 163 1.17 -1.70 -2.23
N ALA A 164 1.89 -0.58 -2.44
CA ALA A 164 3.32 -0.45 -2.11
C ALA A 164 3.65 1.04 -1.87
N ALA A 165 3.51 1.51 -0.65
CA ALA A 165 3.74 2.90 -0.30
C ALA A 165 4.21 3.08 1.14
N ILE A 166 5.14 4.02 1.36
CA ILE A 166 5.62 4.42 2.68
C ILE A 166 4.95 5.72 3.11
N TYR A 167 4.65 5.83 4.41
CA TYR A 167 3.93 6.94 5.01
C TYR A 167 4.60 7.43 6.29
N ARG A 168 4.56 8.74 6.58
CA ARG A 168 4.90 9.27 7.91
C ARG A 168 3.76 8.98 8.88
N ARG A 169 3.96 8.01 9.78
CA ARG A 169 2.93 7.51 10.69
C ARG A 169 2.21 8.62 11.48
N LYS A 170 2.95 9.56 12.05
CA LYS A 170 2.37 10.65 12.87
C LYS A 170 1.41 11.58 12.11
N ILE A 171 1.44 11.59 10.77
CA ILE A 171 0.53 12.43 9.99
C ILE A 171 -0.88 11.86 10.02
N PHE A 172 -1.04 10.53 10.12
CA PHE A 172 -2.36 9.91 10.32
C PHE A 172 -3.09 10.44 11.56
N ASP A 173 -2.37 10.80 12.62
CA ASP A 173 -2.97 11.38 13.83
C ASP A 173 -3.64 12.74 13.56
N LYS A 174 -3.24 13.43 12.49
CA LYS A 174 -3.78 14.74 12.09
C LYS A 174 -4.88 14.64 11.04
N ILE A 175 -4.68 13.79 10.03
CA ILE A 175 -5.58 13.70 8.88
C ILE A 175 -6.60 12.57 8.99
N GLY A 176 -6.48 11.73 10.02
CA GLY A 176 -7.24 10.48 10.18
C GLY A 176 -6.63 9.30 9.42
N TYR A 177 -7.01 8.10 9.83
CA TYR A 177 -6.59 6.84 9.23
C TYR A 177 -7.35 6.57 7.93
N PHE A 178 -7.14 5.40 7.31
CA PHE A 178 -7.94 4.96 6.17
C PHE A 178 -9.40 4.83 6.58
N ASP A 179 -10.31 5.40 5.79
CA ASP A 179 -11.74 5.33 6.09
C ASP A 179 -12.28 3.92 5.87
N GLU A 180 -12.72 3.27 6.95
CA GLU A 180 -13.18 1.89 6.94
C GLU A 180 -14.48 1.69 6.13
N GLU A 181 -15.24 2.76 5.88
CA GLU A 181 -16.40 2.71 5.00
C GLU A 181 -16.02 2.37 3.55
N HIS A 182 -14.80 2.67 3.11
CA HIS A 182 -14.33 2.28 1.78
C HIS A 182 -14.29 0.76 1.61
N PHE A 183 -14.00 0.01 2.65
CA PHE A 183 -13.76 -1.42 2.63
C PHE A 183 -12.52 -1.80 1.79
N ALA A 184 -12.52 -1.47 0.49
CA ALA A 184 -11.41 -1.60 -0.45
C ALA A 184 -11.65 -0.70 -1.68
N TYR A 185 -10.56 -0.29 -2.35
CA TYR A 185 -10.46 0.60 -3.52
C TYR A 185 -10.77 2.07 -3.24
N LEU A 186 -9.88 2.92 -3.75
CA LEU A 186 -9.89 4.38 -3.64
C LEU A 186 -9.71 4.93 -2.21
N GLU A 187 -9.47 4.09 -1.23
CA GLU A 187 -9.08 4.49 0.12
C GLU A 187 -7.74 5.24 0.15
N ASP A 188 -6.84 4.88 -0.77
CA ASP A 188 -5.55 5.54 -0.99
C ASP A 188 -5.73 6.94 -1.59
N MET A 189 -6.70 7.10 -2.48
CA MET A 189 -7.07 8.40 -3.04
C MET A 189 -7.63 9.32 -1.98
N ASP A 190 -8.52 8.82 -1.11
CA ASP A 190 -9.12 9.57 -0.02
C ASP A 190 -8.05 10.08 0.97
N VAL A 191 -7.21 9.18 1.49
CA VAL A 191 -6.18 9.56 2.47
C VAL A 191 -5.13 10.49 1.84
N GLY A 192 -4.75 10.27 0.57
CA GLY A 192 -3.86 11.14 -0.17
C GLY A 192 -4.46 12.53 -0.41
N TYR A 193 -5.76 12.62 -0.67
CA TYR A 193 -6.49 13.87 -0.79
C TYR A 193 -6.54 14.63 0.53
N ARG A 194 -6.91 13.96 1.64
CA ARG A 194 -6.90 14.56 2.99
C ARG A 194 -5.51 15.07 3.37
N ALA A 195 -4.44 14.37 3.01
CA ALA A 195 -3.09 14.85 3.23
C ALA A 195 -2.83 16.16 2.48
N ARG A 196 -3.22 16.25 1.19
CA ARG A 196 -3.01 17.44 0.35
C ARG A 196 -3.77 18.66 0.86
N ILE A 197 -5.03 18.54 1.25
CA ILE A 197 -5.80 19.67 1.81
C ILE A 197 -5.23 20.15 3.16
N ASN A 198 -4.50 19.28 3.88
CA ASN A 198 -3.76 19.64 5.08
C ASN A 198 -2.33 20.15 4.80
N GLY A 199 -1.98 20.40 3.54
CA GLY A 199 -0.71 20.99 3.13
C GLY A 199 0.45 20.00 3.00
N TYR A 200 0.21 18.69 3.09
CA TYR A 200 1.23 17.65 2.88
C TYR A 200 1.35 17.26 1.40
N GLU A 201 2.40 16.54 1.08
CA GLU A 201 2.73 16.13 -0.28
C GLU A 201 2.77 14.61 -0.39
N ASN A 202 2.44 14.09 -1.58
CA ASN A 202 2.64 12.70 -1.96
C ASN A 202 3.65 12.66 -3.11
N TRP A 203 4.60 11.73 -3.04
CA TRP A 203 5.70 11.63 -3.99
C TRP A 203 5.76 10.24 -4.63
N TYR A 204 6.41 10.16 -5.77
CA TYR A 204 6.73 8.91 -6.46
C TYR A 204 8.22 8.62 -6.35
N ALA A 205 8.58 7.41 -5.93
CA ALA A 205 9.94 6.94 -5.70
C ALA A 205 10.34 5.93 -6.79
N PRO A 206 10.89 6.36 -7.93
CA PRO A 206 11.16 5.48 -9.08
C PRO A 206 12.23 4.41 -8.85
N LYS A 207 13.10 4.59 -7.86
CA LYS A 207 14.16 3.63 -7.51
C LYS A 207 13.65 2.48 -6.65
N ALA A 208 12.59 2.71 -5.88
CA ALA A 208 11.96 1.68 -5.06
C ALA A 208 11.04 0.81 -5.93
N MET A 209 11.50 -0.36 -6.34
CA MET A 209 10.80 -1.20 -7.30
C MET A 209 10.19 -2.43 -6.66
N VAL A 210 8.99 -2.77 -7.12
CA VAL A 210 8.30 -4.02 -6.76
C VAL A 210 7.60 -4.62 -7.97
N TYR A 211 7.41 -5.94 -7.94
CA TYR A 211 6.65 -6.68 -8.94
C TYR A 211 5.31 -7.09 -8.34
N HIS A 212 4.21 -6.67 -8.96
CA HIS A 212 2.86 -6.86 -8.45
C HIS A 212 2.10 -7.86 -9.33
N VAL A 213 1.59 -8.93 -8.71
CA VAL A 213 0.78 -9.94 -9.41
C VAL A 213 -0.51 -9.30 -9.91
N GLY A 214 -1.10 -8.47 -9.08
CA GLY A 214 -2.30 -7.72 -9.40
C GLY A 214 -3.57 -8.58 -9.37
N SER A 215 -4.49 -8.18 -8.53
CA SER A 215 -5.76 -8.90 -8.37
C SER A 215 -5.66 -10.32 -7.81
N GLY A 216 -4.56 -10.65 -7.13
CA GLY A 216 -4.35 -11.97 -6.53
C GLY A 216 -5.50 -12.38 -5.62
N THR A 217 -5.96 -11.49 -4.76
CA THR A 217 -7.08 -11.73 -3.85
C THR A 217 -8.46 -11.44 -4.46
N SER A 218 -8.56 -10.41 -5.32
CA SER A 218 -9.86 -9.91 -5.83
C SER A 218 -10.27 -10.47 -7.20
N GLY A 219 -9.46 -11.36 -7.78
CA GLY A 219 -9.76 -12.03 -9.05
C GLY A 219 -9.59 -11.13 -10.29
N SER A 220 -10.37 -11.34 -11.34
CA SER A 220 -10.20 -10.70 -12.64
C SER A 220 -10.18 -9.16 -12.59
N ARG A 221 -9.55 -8.54 -13.58
CA ARG A 221 -9.44 -7.07 -13.73
C ARG A 221 -10.80 -6.35 -13.69
N TYR A 222 -11.83 -6.99 -14.24
CA TYR A 222 -13.21 -6.49 -14.26
C TYR A 222 -14.11 -7.50 -13.58
N ASN A 223 -14.61 -7.17 -12.39
CA ASN A 223 -15.64 -7.95 -11.71
C ASN A 223 -16.60 -7.02 -10.96
N GLN A 224 -17.77 -7.55 -10.59
CA GLN A 224 -18.82 -6.76 -9.94
C GLN A 224 -18.36 -6.14 -8.62
N PHE A 225 -17.51 -6.85 -7.87
CA PHE A 225 -16.98 -6.35 -6.60
C PHE A 225 -16.16 -5.07 -6.80
N LYS A 226 -15.19 -5.09 -7.75
CA LYS A 226 -14.36 -3.92 -8.07
C LYS A 226 -15.20 -2.74 -8.57
N ILE A 227 -16.11 -2.99 -9.51
CA ILE A 227 -16.98 -1.95 -10.08
C ILE A 227 -17.83 -1.32 -8.99
N ARG A 228 -18.48 -2.15 -8.16
CA ARG A 228 -19.36 -1.68 -7.07
C ARG A 228 -18.61 -0.79 -6.08
N TYR A 229 -17.48 -1.28 -5.54
CA TYR A 229 -16.74 -0.53 -4.52
C TYR A 229 -16.07 0.71 -5.11
N SER A 230 -15.44 0.63 -6.29
CA SER A 230 -14.81 1.81 -6.90
C SER A 230 -15.83 2.91 -7.21
N SER A 231 -17.02 2.58 -7.75
CA SER A 231 -18.04 3.57 -8.05
C SER A 231 -18.63 4.20 -6.77
N ARG A 232 -18.92 3.36 -5.75
CA ARG A 232 -19.40 3.85 -4.45
C ARG A 232 -18.38 4.75 -3.77
N ASN A 233 -17.13 4.31 -3.71
CA ASN A 233 -16.08 5.00 -2.98
C ASN A 233 -15.68 6.31 -3.66
N LEU A 234 -15.77 6.37 -4.99
CA LEU A 234 -15.61 7.63 -5.70
C LEU A 234 -16.66 8.65 -5.27
N SER A 235 -17.91 8.23 -5.04
CA SER A 235 -18.95 9.11 -4.49
C SER A 235 -18.63 9.58 -3.08
N LEU A 236 -18.05 8.71 -2.24
CA LEU A 236 -17.63 9.11 -0.87
C LEU A 236 -16.56 10.20 -0.91
N ILE A 237 -15.57 10.09 -1.79
CA ILE A 237 -14.54 11.11 -1.96
C ILE A 237 -15.15 12.45 -2.41
N HIS A 238 -16.17 12.43 -3.28
CA HIS A 238 -16.85 13.65 -3.74
C HIS A 238 -17.69 14.32 -2.67
N ILE A 239 -18.22 13.54 -1.73
CA ILE A 239 -19.10 14.03 -0.64
C ILE A 239 -18.29 14.47 0.57
N SER A 240 -17.05 13.97 0.73
CA SER A 240 -16.16 14.39 1.83
C SER A 240 -15.92 15.89 1.73
N GLU A 241 -16.68 16.67 2.48
CA GLU A 241 -16.45 18.10 2.55
C GLU A 241 -15.04 18.36 3.12
N PRO A 242 -14.25 19.26 2.50
CA PRO A 242 -12.92 19.62 2.99
C PRO A 242 -12.95 20.44 4.29
N THR A 243 -14.08 20.48 4.97
CA THR A 243 -14.35 21.33 6.13
C THR A 243 -14.70 20.51 7.35
N ARG A 244 -13.68 19.86 7.93
CA ARG A 244 -13.66 19.63 9.40
C ARG A 244 -12.24 19.48 9.91
#